data_689f9efb7ecaca3967478ba3d1026a1a
#
_entry.id   689f9efb7ecaca3967478ba3d1026a1a
#
_cell.length_a   1.000
_cell.length_b   1.000
_cell.length_c   1.000
_cell.angle_alpha   90.00
_cell.angle_beta   90.00
_cell.angle_gamma   90.00
#
_symmetry.space_group_name_H-M   'P 1'
#
loop_
_entity.id
_entity.type
_entity.pdbx_description
1 polymer ?
#
loop_
_entity_poly.entity_id
_entity_poly.type
_entity_poly.pdbx_seq_one_letter_code
_entity_poly.pdbx_strand_id
1 'polypeptide(L)'
;MSEILRAILQANKEVYEYINTSLCEEDFSYNGEIGAGGDKSSVMDLKAETIFVKYLLPYGDVLSEESGLILSNSKFKIQNSKFVIDPLDGSDNFMARLPYFGSSVSYEIDDKIELAVIANFCNGECMVFDGENKIIYNLTTLKEVFEHICNEPKVGVFERSYKYPQVCKVLSELGIKYRSPGAVALTLANAHNYKFVLFAGKMREYDLNAGLFITKDLHRFQNNKFLLISKNIEIFTKLKEIIKEL
;
A
#
# COMPACT_ATOMS: atom_id res chain seq x y z
N MET A 1 -10.56 -20.37 0.64
CA MET A 1 -10.34 -19.01 1.20
C MET A 1 -10.47 -19.07 2.71
N SER A 2 -9.43 -18.63 3.44
CA SER A 2 -9.43 -18.57 4.91
C SER A 2 -10.43 -17.53 5.43
N GLU A 3 -10.84 -17.64 6.70
CA GLU A 3 -11.72 -16.62 7.33
C GLU A 3 -11.04 -15.25 7.40
N ILE A 4 -9.72 -15.23 7.68
CA ILE A 4 -8.89 -14.01 7.71
C ILE A 4 -8.92 -13.31 6.35
N LEU A 5 -8.58 -14.04 5.27
CA LEU A 5 -8.62 -13.45 3.92
C LEU A 5 -10.01 -12.95 3.55
N ARG A 6 -11.06 -13.70 3.93
CA ARG A 6 -12.44 -13.27 3.69
C ARG A 6 -12.75 -11.96 4.42
N ALA A 7 -12.34 -11.82 5.67
CA ALA A 7 -12.54 -10.60 6.45
C ALA A 7 -11.84 -9.39 5.80
N ILE A 8 -10.58 -9.56 5.37
CA ILE A 8 -9.84 -8.48 4.70
C ILE A 8 -10.51 -8.10 3.37
N LEU A 9 -10.91 -9.07 2.56
CA LEU A 9 -11.58 -8.81 1.28
C LEU A 9 -12.94 -8.13 1.47
N GLN A 10 -13.70 -8.49 2.51
CA GLN A 10 -14.99 -7.85 2.82
C GLN A 10 -14.81 -6.40 3.29
N ALA A 11 -13.79 -6.12 4.11
CA ALA A 11 -13.46 -4.75 4.50
C ALA A 11 -13.13 -3.90 3.26
N ASN A 12 -12.23 -4.38 2.40
CA ASN A 12 -11.87 -3.70 1.16
C ASN A 12 -13.07 -3.47 0.23
N LYS A 13 -13.93 -4.49 0.10
CA LYS A 13 -15.15 -4.39 -0.70
C LYS A 13 -16.08 -3.31 -0.15
N GLU A 14 -16.33 -3.26 1.16
CA GLU A 14 -17.23 -2.28 1.77
C GLU A 14 -16.69 -0.85 1.58
N VAL A 15 -15.37 -0.63 1.74
CA VAL A 15 -14.73 0.67 1.46
C VAL A 15 -14.86 1.04 -0.02
N TYR A 16 -14.56 0.09 -0.92
CA TYR A 16 -14.68 0.30 -2.36
C TYR A 16 -16.12 0.65 -2.78
N GLU A 17 -17.12 -0.07 -2.26
CA GLU A 17 -18.53 0.21 -2.53
C GLU A 17 -18.94 1.58 -1.98
N TYR A 18 -18.52 1.93 -0.76
CA TYR A 18 -18.77 3.24 -0.18
C TYR A 18 -18.22 4.36 -1.07
N ILE A 19 -16.97 4.27 -1.51
CA ILE A 19 -16.33 5.26 -2.38
C ILE A 19 -17.07 5.41 -3.71
N ASN A 20 -17.61 4.34 -4.27
CA ASN A 20 -18.24 4.38 -5.59
C ASN A 20 -19.72 4.74 -5.57
N THR A 21 -20.40 4.64 -4.40
CA THR A 21 -21.87 4.77 -4.36
C THR A 21 -22.41 5.73 -3.31
N SER A 22 -21.61 6.09 -2.30
CA SER A 22 -22.14 6.70 -1.08
C SER A 22 -21.36 7.94 -0.59
N LEU A 23 -20.35 8.40 -1.35
CA LEU A 23 -19.60 9.60 -1.00
C LEU A 23 -20.49 10.83 -0.86
N CYS A 24 -20.20 11.62 0.16
CA CYS A 24 -20.81 12.93 0.39
C CYS A 24 -19.72 14.01 0.52
N GLU A 25 -20.14 15.28 0.58
CA GLU A 25 -19.23 16.43 0.64
C GLU A 25 -18.31 16.37 1.89
N GLU A 26 -18.82 15.87 2.99
CA GLU A 26 -18.07 15.74 4.25
C GLU A 26 -16.86 14.83 4.14
N ASP A 27 -16.90 13.77 3.30
CA ASP A 27 -15.80 12.84 3.09
C ASP A 27 -14.54 13.51 2.52
N PHE A 28 -14.70 14.67 1.89
CA PHE A 28 -13.62 15.50 1.34
C PHE A 28 -13.18 16.60 2.32
N SER A 29 -13.30 16.38 3.62
CA SER A 29 -12.87 17.31 4.66
C SER A 29 -11.85 16.66 5.61
N TYR A 30 -11.09 17.49 6.32
CA TYR A 30 -10.20 17.04 7.39
C TYR A 30 -10.90 17.20 8.74
N ASN A 31 -10.74 16.23 9.62
CA ASN A 31 -11.29 16.30 10.98
C ASN A 31 -10.48 17.19 11.95
N GLY A 32 -9.29 17.64 11.53
CA GLY A 32 -8.39 18.48 12.33
C GLY A 32 -7.45 17.71 13.26
N GLU A 33 -7.53 16.38 13.30
CA GLU A 33 -6.66 15.52 14.10
C GLU A 33 -5.44 15.05 13.28
N ILE A 34 -4.37 14.66 13.96
CA ILE A 34 -3.18 14.07 13.38
C ILE A 34 -3.23 12.58 13.68
N GLY A 35 -3.24 11.75 12.66
CA GLY A 35 -3.19 10.30 12.78
C GLY A 35 -1.89 9.80 13.41
N ALA A 36 -1.87 8.55 13.87
CA ALA A 36 -0.68 7.91 14.43
C ALA A 36 0.48 7.87 13.43
N GLY A 37 0.22 7.83 12.12
CA GLY A 37 1.18 7.97 11.04
C GLY A 37 1.86 9.33 10.95
N GLY A 38 1.26 10.37 11.55
CA GLY A 38 1.79 11.73 11.65
C GLY A 38 1.30 12.71 10.58
N ASP A 39 0.38 12.27 9.72
CA ASP A 39 -0.29 13.10 8.73
C ASP A 39 -1.69 13.51 9.23
N LYS A 40 -2.34 14.50 8.61
CA LYS A 40 -3.69 14.92 8.97
C LYS A 40 -4.70 13.91 8.41
N SER A 41 -5.54 13.37 9.30
CA SER A 41 -6.60 12.46 8.89
C SER A 41 -7.75 13.18 8.20
N SER A 42 -8.21 12.67 7.07
CA SER A 42 -9.48 13.07 6.47
C SER A 42 -10.64 12.30 7.10
N VAL A 43 -11.86 12.79 6.89
CA VAL A 43 -13.07 12.07 7.31
C VAL A 43 -13.15 10.71 6.62
N MET A 44 -12.71 10.59 5.37
CA MET A 44 -12.70 9.32 4.65
C MET A 44 -11.69 8.31 5.22
N ASP A 45 -10.49 8.76 5.67
CA ASP A 45 -9.51 7.89 6.33
C ASP A 45 -10.12 7.21 7.56
N LEU A 46 -10.80 7.97 8.42
CA LEU A 46 -11.45 7.46 9.63
C LEU A 46 -12.66 6.55 9.33
N LYS A 47 -13.41 6.85 8.27
CA LYS A 47 -14.49 5.96 7.81
C LYS A 47 -13.94 4.64 7.30
N ALA A 48 -12.88 4.68 6.49
CA ALA A 48 -12.21 3.49 6.01
C ALA A 48 -11.65 2.67 7.18
N GLU A 49 -10.95 3.31 8.13
CA GLU A 49 -10.47 2.64 9.34
C GLU A 49 -11.60 1.95 10.10
N THR A 50 -12.73 2.65 10.34
CA THR A 50 -13.89 2.08 11.05
C THR A 50 -14.39 0.81 10.37
N ILE A 51 -14.43 0.79 9.04
CA ILE A 51 -14.82 -0.40 8.26
C ILE A 51 -13.80 -1.52 8.44
N PHE A 52 -12.50 -1.24 8.30
CA PHE A 52 -11.46 -2.25 8.50
C PHE A 52 -11.49 -2.83 9.91
N VAL A 53 -11.56 -2.00 10.94
CA VAL A 53 -11.61 -2.42 12.35
C VAL A 53 -12.80 -3.34 12.60
N LYS A 54 -13.98 -3.02 12.08
CA LYS A 54 -15.19 -3.86 12.17
C LYS A 54 -14.96 -5.30 11.71
N TYR A 55 -14.21 -5.50 10.63
CA TYR A 55 -13.96 -6.83 10.06
C TYR A 55 -12.75 -7.53 10.65
N LEU A 56 -11.70 -6.80 11.01
CA LEU A 56 -10.40 -7.37 11.36
C LEU A 56 -10.22 -7.59 12.87
N LEU A 57 -10.72 -6.67 13.70
CA LEU A 57 -10.56 -6.71 15.15
C LEU A 57 -11.07 -8.03 15.79
N PRO A 58 -12.09 -8.73 15.26
CA PRO A 58 -12.46 -10.04 15.79
C PRO A 58 -11.35 -11.09 15.73
N TYR A 59 -10.38 -10.97 14.82
CA TYR A 59 -9.38 -12.00 14.55
C TYR A 59 -7.97 -11.66 15.05
N GLY A 60 -7.67 -10.40 15.32
CA GLY A 60 -6.34 -9.95 15.77
C GLY A 60 -6.37 -8.50 16.25
N ASP A 61 -5.25 -8.04 16.82
CA ASP A 61 -5.07 -6.61 17.05
C ASP A 61 -4.97 -5.87 15.72
N VAL A 62 -5.31 -4.60 15.72
CA VAL A 62 -5.21 -3.76 14.51
C VAL A 62 -4.27 -2.60 14.82
N LEU A 63 -3.17 -2.50 14.08
CA LEU A 63 -2.28 -1.37 14.09
C LEU A 63 -2.58 -0.52 12.86
N SER A 64 -3.27 0.58 13.06
CA SER A 64 -3.74 1.49 12.00
C SER A 64 -2.88 2.74 11.92
N GLU A 65 -2.72 3.28 10.70
CA GLU A 65 -2.08 4.57 10.49
C GLU A 65 -2.81 5.72 11.19
N GLU A 66 -4.13 5.62 11.34
CA GLU A 66 -4.96 6.67 11.92
C GLU A 66 -4.96 6.62 13.45
N SER A 67 -5.44 5.53 14.04
CA SER A 67 -5.63 5.41 15.50
C SER A 67 -4.48 4.73 16.23
N GLY A 68 -3.46 4.21 15.53
CA GLY A 68 -2.41 3.39 16.14
C GLY A 68 -2.91 2.01 16.55
N LEU A 69 -2.47 1.50 17.69
CA LEU A 69 -2.77 0.12 18.11
C LEU A 69 -4.15 0.01 18.78
N ILE A 70 -5.02 -0.80 18.20
CA ILE A 70 -6.35 -1.16 18.69
C ILE A 70 -6.31 -2.62 19.12
N LEU A 71 -6.48 -2.87 20.44
CA LEU A 71 -6.41 -4.22 21.00
C LEU A 71 -7.73 -4.98 20.86
N SER A 72 -7.64 -6.22 20.44
CA SER A 72 -8.76 -7.15 20.35
C SER A 72 -8.98 -7.90 21.68
N ASN A 73 -10.22 -7.94 22.15
CA ASN A 73 -10.70 -8.79 23.26
C ASN A 73 -11.57 -9.94 22.77
N SER A 74 -11.56 -10.20 21.49
CA SER A 74 -12.38 -11.25 20.89
C SER A 74 -11.90 -12.63 21.29
N LYS A 75 -12.84 -13.54 21.56
CA LYS A 75 -12.56 -14.96 21.76
C LYS A 75 -12.11 -15.67 20.49
N PHE A 76 -12.27 -15.06 19.34
CA PHE A 76 -11.84 -15.58 18.04
C PHE A 76 -10.45 -15.08 17.64
N LYS A 77 -9.85 -14.20 18.45
CA LYS A 77 -8.50 -13.69 18.20
C LYS A 77 -7.51 -14.84 18.17
N ILE A 78 -6.70 -14.87 17.14
CA ILE A 78 -5.53 -15.76 17.06
C ILE A 78 -4.43 -15.16 17.94
N GLN A 79 -3.79 -15.99 18.75
CA GLN A 79 -2.75 -15.55 19.66
C GLN A 79 -1.60 -14.92 18.88
N ASN A 80 -1.08 -13.79 19.38
CA ASN A 80 0.02 -13.02 18.80
C ASN A 80 -0.23 -12.57 17.35
N SER A 81 -1.51 -12.47 16.94
CA SER A 81 -1.84 -11.96 15.61
C SER A 81 -2.16 -10.47 15.63
N LYS A 82 -1.71 -9.78 14.60
CA LYS A 82 -2.06 -8.38 14.33
C LYS A 82 -2.24 -8.12 12.85
N PHE A 83 -3.05 -7.14 12.53
CA PHE A 83 -3.15 -6.52 11.21
C PHE A 83 -2.44 -5.18 11.28
N VAL A 84 -1.54 -4.90 10.32
CA VAL A 84 -0.98 -3.55 10.12
C VAL A 84 -1.66 -2.98 8.89
N ILE A 85 -2.35 -1.85 9.05
CA ILE A 85 -3.20 -1.31 8.01
C ILE A 85 -2.92 0.17 7.70
N ASP A 86 -2.93 0.50 6.42
CA ASP A 86 -3.23 1.83 5.91
C ASP A 86 -4.62 1.73 5.24
N PRO A 87 -5.66 2.31 5.85
CA PRO A 87 -7.03 2.20 5.35
C PRO A 87 -7.26 2.92 4.03
N LEU A 88 -6.46 3.97 3.74
CA LEU A 88 -6.57 4.78 2.53
C LEU A 88 -5.20 5.31 2.06
N ASP A 89 -4.32 4.41 1.56
CA ASP A 89 -3.06 4.77 0.91
C ASP A 89 -3.31 5.74 -0.25
N GLY A 90 -2.72 6.93 -0.17
CA GLY A 90 -2.94 7.99 -1.14
C GLY A 90 -4.16 8.86 -0.83
N SER A 91 -4.44 9.17 0.43
CA SER A 91 -5.55 10.06 0.85
C SER A 91 -5.48 11.45 0.20
N ASP A 92 -4.28 12.02 -0.01
CA ASP A 92 -4.12 13.27 -0.78
C ASP A 92 -4.62 13.14 -2.23
N ASN A 93 -4.42 11.98 -2.86
CA ASN A 93 -4.95 11.70 -4.20
C ASN A 93 -6.47 11.59 -4.18
N PHE A 94 -7.04 10.90 -3.17
CA PHE A 94 -8.48 10.84 -2.98
C PHE A 94 -9.07 12.25 -2.85
N MET A 95 -8.50 13.09 -1.97
CA MET A 95 -8.93 14.48 -1.77
C MET A 95 -8.81 15.32 -3.03
N ALA A 96 -7.75 15.14 -3.82
CA ALA A 96 -7.53 15.82 -5.09
C ALA A 96 -8.29 15.19 -6.28
N ARG A 97 -9.02 14.09 -6.06
CA ARG A 97 -9.70 13.29 -7.08
C ARG A 97 -8.77 12.77 -8.18
N LEU A 98 -7.52 12.47 -7.82
CA LEU A 98 -6.58 11.76 -8.67
C LEU A 98 -6.81 10.25 -8.52
N PRO A 99 -7.03 9.50 -9.61
CA PRO A 99 -7.44 8.09 -9.53
C PRO A 99 -6.25 7.16 -9.25
N TYR A 100 -5.60 7.31 -8.09
CA TYR A 100 -4.53 6.44 -7.63
C TYR A 100 -4.50 6.42 -6.10
N PHE A 101 -5.38 5.65 -5.49
CA PHE A 101 -5.49 5.43 -4.06
C PHE A 101 -6.10 4.06 -3.77
N GLY A 102 -5.85 3.56 -2.57
CA GLY A 102 -6.27 2.22 -2.20
C GLY A 102 -6.09 1.92 -0.72
N SER A 103 -5.81 0.68 -0.37
CA SER A 103 -5.50 0.28 0.99
C SER A 103 -4.34 -0.71 1.05
N SER A 104 -3.71 -0.78 2.21
CA SER A 104 -2.65 -1.74 2.52
C SER A 104 -3.01 -2.50 3.80
N VAL A 105 -2.90 -3.83 3.75
CA VAL A 105 -3.10 -4.72 4.91
C VAL A 105 -2.01 -5.78 4.92
N SER A 106 -1.20 -5.85 5.98
CA SER A 106 -0.45 -7.05 6.32
C SER A 106 -1.08 -7.74 7.51
N TYR A 107 -1.21 -9.06 7.44
CA TYR A 107 -1.60 -9.90 8.56
C TYR A 107 -0.37 -10.64 9.07
N GLU A 108 -0.10 -10.52 10.36
CA GLU A 108 1.10 -11.00 11.00
C GLU A 108 0.75 -11.92 12.16
N ILE A 109 1.57 -12.98 12.34
CA ILE A 109 1.55 -13.87 13.51
C ILE A 109 2.99 -13.94 14.02
N ASP A 110 3.20 -13.72 15.32
CA ASP A 110 4.52 -13.71 15.94
C ASP A 110 5.51 -12.79 15.17
N ASP A 111 5.06 -11.60 14.78
CA ASP A 111 5.78 -10.58 13.99
C ASP A 111 6.26 -11.05 12.59
N LYS A 112 5.68 -12.13 12.06
CA LYS A 112 5.92 -12.59 10.69
C LYS A 112 4.69 -12.35 9.83
N ILE A 113 4.90 -11.78 8.65
CA ILE A 113 3.81 -11.56 7.69
C ILE A 113 3.43 -12.89 7.05
N GLU A 114 2.17 -13.29 7.24
CA GLU A 114 1.57 -14.49 6.65
C GLU A 114 0.72 -14.15 5.42
N LEU A 115 0.18 -12.91 5.36
CA LEU A 115 -0.69 -12.49 4.29
C LEU A 115 -0.52 -10.98 4.03
N ALA A 116 -0.37 -10.61 2.77
CA ALA A 116 -0.42 -9.23 2.32
C ALA A 116 -1.59 -9.02 1.36
N VAL A 117 -2.34 -7.94 1.57
CA VAL A 117 -3.46 -7.56 0.73
C VAL A 117 -3.38 -6.07 0.43
N ILE A 118 -3.34 -5.72 -0.85
CA ILE A 118 -3.33 -4.32 -1.30
C ILE A 118 -4.45 -4.15 -2.31
N ALA A 119 -5.37 -3.25 -2.04
CA ALA A 119 -6.52 -2.97 -2.89
C ALA A 119 -6.36 -1.62 -3.61
N ASN A 120 -6.74 -1.57 -4.86
CA ASN A 120 -6.85 -0.36 -5.65
C ASN A 120 -8.33 0.03 -5.76
N PHE A 121 -8.73 1.09 -5.06
CA PHE A 121 -10.11 1.56 -5.04
C PHE A 121 -10.52 2.32 -6.32
N CYS A 122 -9.57 2.59 -7.23
CA CYS A 122 -9.87 3.25 -8.50
C CYS A 122 -10.30 2.27 -9.60
N ASN A 123 -9.75 1.04 -9.59
CA ASN A 123 -10.09 0.01 -10.59
C ASN A 123 -10.79 -1.22 -10.02
N GLY A 124 -10.91 -1.31 -8.69
CA GLY A 124 -11.56 -2.42 -8.01
C GLY A 124 -10.77 -3.72 -7.98
N GLU A 125 -9.46 -3.68 -8.24
CA GLU A 125 -8.57 -4.83 -8.10
C GLU A 125 -7.98 -4.91 -6.70
N CYS A 126 -7.88 -6.13 -6.18
CA CYS A 126 -7.31 -6.41 -4.87
C CYS A 126 -6.27 -7.52 -4.99
N MET A 127 -5.01 -7.17 -4.80
CA MET A 127 -3.91 -8.11 -4.82
C MET A 127 -3.76 -8.79 -3.46
N VAL A 128 -3.66 -10.11 -3.48
CA VAL A 128 -3.44 -10.96 -2.32
C VAL A 128 -2.16 -11.76 -2.53
N PHE A 129 -1.31 -11.83 -1.52
CA PHE A 129 -0.10 -12.64 -1.53
C PHE A 129 0.09 -13.36 -0.19
N ASP A 130 0.15 -14.69 -0.21
CA ASP A 130 0.29 -15.55 0.97
C ASP A 130 1.75 -16.02 1.21
N GLY A 131 2.69 -15.42 0.50
CA GLY A 131 4.11 -15.79 0.54
C GLY A 131 4.53 -16.77 -0.56
N GLU A 132 3.59 -17.44 -1.22
CA GLU A 132 3.82 -18.35 -2.34
C GLU A 132 2.98 -17.95 -3.55
N ASN A 133 1.69 -17.72 -3.36
CA ASN A 133 0.72 -17.47 -4.42
C ASN A 133 0.29 -16.02 -4.44
N LYS A 134 0.32 -15.41 -5.63
CA LYS A 134 -0.24 -14.10 -5.88
C LYS A 134 -1.54 -14.24 -6.66
N ILE A 135 -2.62 -13.68 -6.11
CA ILE A 135 -3.96 -13.75 -6.67
C ILE A 135 -4.55 -12.34 -6.72
N ILE A 136 -5.19 -11.99 -7.82
CA ILE A 136 -5.94 -10.73 -7.94
C ILE A 136 -7.42 -11.03 -7.83
N TYR A 137 -8.12 -10.32 -6.95
CA TYR A 137 -9.57 -10.37 -6.82
C TYR A 137 -10.20 -9.09 -7.37
N ASN A 138 -11.38 -9.23 -7.95
CA ASN A 138 -12.25 -8.08 -8.24
C ASN A 138 -13.09 -7.77 -7.01
N LEU A 139 -13.03 -6.54 -6.48
CA LEU A 139 -13.71 -6.15 -5.24
C LEU A 139 -15.23 -6.19 -5.32
N THR A 140 -15.82 -5.97 -6.50
CA THR A 140 -17.28 -6.05 -6.65
C THR A 140 -17.79 -7.49 -6.51
N THR A 141 -17.10 -8.44 -7.16
CA THR A 141 -17.58 -9.84 -7.26
C THR A 141 -16.90 -10.79 -6.28
N LEU A 142 -15.76 -10.40 -5.71
CA LEU A 142 -14.83 -11.21 -4.93
C LEU A 142 -14.40 -12.50 -5.66
N LYS A 143 -14.34 -12.45 -6.99
CA LYS A 143 -13.81 -13.51 -7.85
C LYS A 143 -12.40 -13.18 -8.28
N GLU A 144 -11.62 -14.21 -8.49
CA GLU A 144 -10.28 -14.09 -9.08
C GLU A 144 -10.37 -13.54 -10.51
N VAL A 145 -9.42 -12.70 -10.84
CA VAL A 145 -9.27 -12.11 -12.18
C VAL A 145 -7.83 -12.30 -12.67
N PHE A 146 -7.65 -12.15 -13.96
CA PHE A 146 -6.33 -12.29 -14.58
C PHE A 146 -5.38 -11.19 -14.13
N GLU A 147 -4.16 -11.57 -13.73
CA GLU A 147 -3.06 -10.63 -13.47
C GLU A 147 -2.35 -10.29 -14.79
N HIS A 148 -2.24 -9.00 -15.08
CA HIS A 148 -1.42 -8.54 -16.19
C HIS A 148 0.01 -8.19 -15.69
N ILE A 149 1.01 -8.89 -16.24
CA ILE A 149 2.42 -8.61 -15.95
C ILE A 149 3.08 -7.99 -17.19
N CYS A 150 3.67 -6.81 -17.00
CA CYS A 150 4.44 -6.14 -18.03
C CYS A 150 5.85 -6.75 -18.13
N ASN A 151 6.15 -7.43 -19.23
CA ASN A 151 7.47 -8.04 -19.45
C ASN A 151 8.57 -7.01 -19.72
N GLU A 152 8.23 -5.90 -20.38
CA GLU A 152 9.15 -4.84 -20.75
C GLU A 152 8.70 -3.47 -20.19
N PRO A 153 8.81 -3.24 -18.88
CA PRO A 153 8.36 -1.98 -18.30
C PRO A 153 9.23 -0.81 -18.78
N LYS A 154 8.57 0.25 -19.27
CA LYS A 154 9.23 1.45 -19.80
C LYS A 154 9.29 2.60 -18.82
N VAL A 155 8.52 2.51 -17.73
CA VAL A 155 8.35 3.57 -16.74
C VAL A 155 8.80 3.07 -15.38
N GLY A 156 9.56 3.89 -14.65
CA GLY A 156 9.80 3.71 -13.23
C GLY A 156 8.79 4.51 -12.39
N VAL A 157 8.76 4.25 -11.10
CA VAL A 157 8.03 5.08 -10.13
C VAL A 157 9.03 5.65 -9.13
N PHE A 158 8.94 6.96 -8.91
CA PHE A 158 9.72 7.66 -7.89
C PHE A 158 8.76 8.44 -6.98
N GLU A 159 8.34 7.83 -5.89
CA GLU A 159 7.46 8.43 -4.91
C GLU A 159 8.16 9.56 -4.15
N ARG A 160 7.45 10.66 -3.96
CA ARG A 160 7.96 11.90 -3.35
C ARG A 160 9.18 12.48 -4.08
N SER A 161 9.24 12.32 -5.40
CA SER A 161 10.33 12.78 -6.26
C SER A 161 10.63 14.29 -6.10
N TYR A 162 9.61 15.10 -5.81
CA TYR A 162 9.73 16.54 -5.60
C TYR A 162 10.67 16.95 -4.43
N LYS A 163 10.94 16.03 -3.49
CA LYS A 163 11.89 16.25 -2.40
C LYS A 163 13.35 16.08 -2.81
N TYR A 164 13.61 15.46 -3.98
CA TYR A 164 14.94 15.10 -4.45
C TYR A 164 15.17 15.48 -5.91
N PRO A 165 15.16 16.79 -6.25
CA PRO A 165 15.32 17.27 -7.63
C PRO A 165 16.66 16.83 -8.27
N GLN A 166 17.70 16.61 -7.49
CA GLN A 166 18.99 16.09 -7.96
C GLN A 166 18.85 14.68 -8.53
N VAL A 167 18.05 13.79 -7.91
CA VAL A 167 17.78 12.44 -8.45
C VAL A 167 16.95 12.55 -9.73
N CYS A 168 15.97 13.44 -9.75
CA CYS A 168 15.16 13.69 -10.93
C CYS A 168 16.00 14.13 -12.13
N LYS A 169 16.99 15.01 -11.90
CA LYS A 169 17.95 15.45 -12.92
C LYS A 169 18.72 14.27 -13.49
N VAL A 170 19.29 13.43 -12.64
CA VAL A 170 20.05 12.24 -13.08
C VAL A 170 19.15 11.28 -13.88
N LEU A 171 17.91 11.01 -13.43
CA LEU A 171 16.96 10.17 -14.17
C LEU A 171 16.68 10.74 -15.56
N SER A 172 16.55 12.06 -15.66
CA SER A 172 16.34 12.75 -16.95
C SER A 172 17.56 12.63 -17.87
N GLU A 173 18.76 12.84 -17.36
CA GLU A 173 20.02 12.69 -18.12
C GLU A 173 20.22 11.26 -18.63
N LEU A 174 19.74 10.26 -17.89
CA LEU A 174 19.72 8.86 -18.26
C LEU A 174 18.59 8.48 -19.23
N GLY A 175 17.71 9.42 -19.59
CA GLY A 175 16.53 9.17 -20.42
C GLY A 175 15.51 8.23 -19.76
N ILE A 176 15.51 8.14 -18.43
CA ILE A 176 14.60 7.24 -17.69
C ILE A 176 13.30 7.98 -17.38
N LYS A 177 12.21 7.48 -17.94
CA LYS A 177 10.85 7.98 -17.64
C LYS A 177 10.39 7.46 -16.28
N TYR A 178 9.81 8.34 -15.46
CA TYR A 178 9.20 7.97 -14.19
C TYR A 178 7.89 8.70 -13.94
N ARG A 179 7.17 8.26 -12.91
CA ARG A 179 5.97 8.88 -12.34
C ARG A 179 6.14 9.01 -10.83
N SER A 180 5.39 9.93 -10.20
CA SER A 180 5.29 10.11 -8.75
C SER A 180 3.81 10.10 -8.39
N PRO A 181 3.17 8.94 -8.34
CA PRO A 181 1.71 8.83 -8.25
C PRO A 181 1.15 9.13 -6.87
N GLY A 182 1.89 8.89 -5.77
CA GLY A 182 1.50 9.35 -4.44
C GLY A 182 0.72 8.32 -3.59
N ALA A 183 0.82 7.02 -3.90
CA ALA A 183 0.29 5.94 -3.08
C ALA A 183 1.32 4.79 -3.04
N VAL A 184 2.01 4.67 -1.92
CA VAL A 184 3.23 3.84 -1.82
C VAL A 184 2.90 2.36 -1.86
N ALA A 185 1.87 1.93 -1.15
CA ALA A 185 1.48 0.52 -1.12
C ALA A 185 1.02 0.04 -2.51
N LEU A 186 0.19 0.82 -3.21
CA LEU A 186 -0.20 0.52 -4.58
C LEU A 186 1.00 0.45 -5.53
N THR A 187 1.96 1.35 -5.36
CA THR A 187 3.19 1.36 -6.15
C THR A 187 4.00 0.09 -5.91
N LEU A 188 4.15 -0.36 -4.67
CA LEU A 188 4.84 -1.59 -4.33
C LEU A 188 4.12 -2.84 -4.86
N ALA A 189 2.79 -2.90 -4.73
CA ALA A 189 1.99 -4.00 -5.27
C ALA A 189 2.25 -4.23 -6.77
N ASN A 190 2.44 -3.13 -7.51
CA ASN A 190 2.66 -3.14 -8.96
C ASN A 190 4.14 -3.09 -9.37
N ALA A 191 5.08 -3.26 -8.45
CA ALA A 191 6.51 -3.09 -8.72
C ALA A 191 7.04 -4.01 -9.86
N HIS A 192 6.46 -5.19 -10.05
CA HIS A 192 6.78 -6.10 -11.15
C HIS A 192 6.49 -5.52 -12.54
N ASN A 193 5.60 -4.51 -12.62
CA ASN A 193 5.19 -3.82 -13.85
C ASN A 193 6.00 -2.55 -14.11
N TYR A 194 6.95 -2.21 -13.22
CA TYR A 194 7.77 -1.01 -13.33
C TYR A 194 9.25 -1.34 -13.55
N LYS A 195 9.98 -0.42 -14.19
CA LYS A 195 11.44 -0.53 -14.31
C LYS A 195 12.12 -0.54 -12.95
N PHE A 196 11.61 0.29 -12.04
CA PHE A 196 12.03 0.40 -10.65
C PHE A 196 10.92 1.08 -9.85
N VAL A 197 10.94 0.86 -8.54
CA VAL A 197 10.25 1.68 -7.54
C VAL A 197 11.33 2.32 -6.68
N LEU A 198 11.31 3.63 -6.59
CA LEU A 198 12.11 4.42 -5.67
C LEU A 198 11.16 5.22 -4.79
N PHE A 199 11.21 4.99 -3.49
CA PHE A 199 10.49 5.76 -2.49
C PHE A 199 11.49 6.57 -1.67
N ALA A 200 11.17 7.84 -1.42
CA ALA A 200 11.99 8.72 -0.61
C ALA A 200 11.15 9.31 0.54
N GLY A 201 11.48 8.91 1.77
CA GLY A 201 10.75 9.38 2.93
C GLY A 201 10.87 8.51 4.16
N LYS A 202 10.04 8.78 5.18
CA LYS A 202 9.98 7.98 6.40
C LYS A 202 9.43 6.60 6.06
N MET A 203 10.12 5.56 6.51
CA MET A 203 9.75 4.16 6.30
C MET A 203 8.75 3.75 7.39
N ARG A 204 7.45 3.84 7.09
CA ARG A 204 6.38 3.47 8.01
C ARG A 204 5.89 2.06 7.68
N GLU A 205 5.57 1.28 8.69
CA GLU A 205 5.13 -0.11 8.50
C GLU A 205 3.77 -0.21 7.79
N TYR A 206 2.88 0.73 7.99
CA TYR A 206 1.58 0.80 7.31
C TYR A 206 1.71 0.84 5.79
N ASP A 207 2.66 1.67 5.30
CA ASP A 207 2.92 1.87 3.87
C ASP A 207 3.67 0.68 3.25
N LEU A 208 4.53 0.01 4.03
CA LEU A 208 5.58 -0.82 3.47
C LEU A 208 5.40 -2.32 3.69
N ASN A 209 4.87 -2.77 4.86
CA ASN A 209 4.90 -4.19 5.22
C ASN A 209 4.29 -5.09 4.14
N ALA A 210 3.06 -4.82 3.73
CA ALA A 210 2.39 -5.61 2.69
C ALA A 210 3.15 -5.55 1.36
N GLY A 211 3.55 -4.35 0.92
CA GLY A 211 4.26 -4.14 -0.34
C GLY A 211 5.63 -4.81 -0.38
N LEU A 212 6.39 -4.76 0.72
CA LEU A 212 7.70 -5.42 0.82
C LEU A 212 7.59 -6.94 0.85
N PHE A 213 6.51 -7.47 1.41
CA PHE A 213 6.24 -8.91 1.38
C PHE A 213 5.88 -9.39 -0.03
N ILE A 214 5.05 -8.63 -0.76
CA ILE A 214 4.69 -8.91 -2.17
C ILE A 214 5.91 -8.88 -3.10
N THR A 215 6.89 -8.01 -2.81
CA THR A 215 8.08 -7.79 -3.65
C THR A 215 9.33 -8.50 -3.14
N LYS A 216 9.18 -9.52 -2.28
CA LYS A 216 10.31 -10.21 -1.64
C LYS A 216 11.30 -10.88 -2.62
N ASP A 217 10.84 -11.19 -3.83
CA ASP A 217 11.61 -11.78 -4.92
C ASP A 217 12.42 -10.75 -5.75
N LEU A 218 12.19 -9.46 -5.55
CA LEU A 218 12.87 -8.39 -6.29
C LEU A 218 14.15 -7.92 -5.58
N HIS A 219 15.07 -7.36 -6.36
CA HIS A 219 16.25 -6.69 -5.78
C HIS A 219 15.80 -5.51 -4.94
N ARG A 220 16.29 -5.44 -3.68
CA ARG A 220 15.93 -4.42 -2.72
C ARG A 220 17.16 -3.76 -2.09
N PHE A 221 17.13 -2.44 -1.98
CA PHE A 221 18.02 -1.63 -1.15
C PHE A 221 17.18 -0.67 -0.32
N GLN A 222 17.49 -0.56 0.96
CA GLN A 222 16.82 0.34 1.89
C GLN A 222 17.85 0.98 2.82
N ASN A 223 17.69 2.27 3.06
CA ASN A 223 18.36 3.03 4.10
C ASN A 223 17.36 3.97 4.79
N ASN A 224 17.81 4.90 5.62
CA ASN A 224 16.94 5.81 6.37
C ASN A 224 16.17 6.82 5.48
N LYS A 225 16.57 7.00 4.22
CA LYS A 225 16.00 8.00 3.30
C LYS A 225 15.30 7.36 2.11
N PHE A 226 15.80 6.23 1.61
CA PHE A 226 15.39 5.64 0.34
C PHE A 226 15.07 4.16 0.48
N LEU A 227 14.03 3.75 -0.25
CA LEU A 227 13.73 2.36 -0.60
C LEU A 227 13.80 2.24 -2.13
N LEU A 228 14.64 1.35 -2.63
CA LEU A 228 14.75 1.05 -4.06
C LEU A 228 14.42 -0.41 -4.29
N ILE A 229 13.51 -0.69 -5.23
CA ILE A 229 13.13 -2.03 -5.66
C ILE A 229 13.15 -2.11 -7.19
N SER A 230 13.69 -3.19 -7.73
CA SER A 230 13.65 -3.45 -9.17
C SER A 230 13.86 -4.93 -9.47
N LYS A 231 13.19 -5.45 -10.52
CA LYS A 231 13.50 -6.78 -11.09
C LYS A 231 14.75 -6.76 -11.99
N ASN A 232 15.14 -5.58 -12.49
CA ASN A 232 16.28 -5.41 -13.39
C ASN A 232 17.53 -5.03 -12.58
N ILE A 233 18.52 -5.92 -12.56
CA ILE A 233 19.76 -5.73 -11.77
C ILE A 233 20.59 -4.54 -12.25
N GLU A 234 20.63 -4.25 -13.56
CA GLU A 234 21.41 -3.14 -14.11
C GLU A 234 20.87 -1.79 -13.66
N ILE A 235 19.55 -1.60 -13.79
CA ILE A 235 18.84 -0.40 -13.31
C ILE A 235 18.97 -0.29 -11.79
N PHE A 236 18.78 -1.40 -11.07
CA PHE A 236 18.94 -1.46 -9.63
C PHE A 236 20.32 -0.98 -9.17
N THR A 237 21.38 -1.55 -9.74
CA THR A 237 22.77 -1.21 -9.37
C THR A 237 23.06 0.26 -9.65
N LYS A 238 22.69 0.75 -10.84
CA LYS A 238 22.90 2.15 -11.24
C LYS A 238 22.18 3.13 -10.32
N LEU A 239 20.91 2.89 -9.99
CA LEU A 239 20.15 3.78 -9.11
C LEU A 239 20.65 3.71 -7.66
N LYS A 240 21.05 2.52 -7.20
CA LYS A 240 21.61 2.32 -5.86
C LYS A 240 22.88 3.13 -5.64
N GLU A 241 23.77 3.21 -6.63
CA GLU A 241 24.99 4.04 -6.55
C GLU A 241 24.63 5.52 -6.40
N ILE A 242 23.69 6.01 -7.20
CA ILE A 242 23.24 7.42 -7.16
C ILE A 242 22.66 7.79 -5.79
N ILE A 243 21.80 6.95 -5.21
CA ILE A 243 21.10 7.28 -3.96
C ILE A 243 21.94 7.03 -2.70
N LYS A 244 23.01 6.26 -2.80
CA LYS A 244 23.96 6.07 -1.68
C LYS A 244 24.78 7.30 -1.35
N GLU A 245 25.03 8.16 -2.34
CA GLU A 245 25.83 9.38 -2.21
C GLU A 245 25.01 10.57 -1.68
N LEU A 246 23.68 10.38 -1.48
CA LEU A 246 22.72 11.39 -1.04
C LEU A 246 22.27 11.17 0.42
#